data_fee574ee3a55b2a239bb972015ec37fa
#
_entry.id   fee574ee3a55b2a239bb972015ec37fa
#
_cell.length_a   1.000
_cell.length_b   1.000
_cell.length_c   1.000
_cell.angle_alpha   90.00
_cell.angle_beta   90.00
_cell.angle_gamma   90.00
#
_symmetry.space_group_name_H-M   'P 1'
#
loop_
_entity.id
_entity.type
_entity.pdbx_description
1 polymer ?
#
loop_
_entity_poly.entity_id
_entity_poly.type
_entity_poly.pdbx_seq_one_letter_code
_entity_poly.pdbx_strand_id
1 'polypeptide(L)'
;MEIGISSFAFGWAVGTPLQRSPRPFGTGHLLDFAIAQRVPVIQFGDNLPLHVLKDDELDGLAIRARTAGVAIETGARGLTPAHLARYIDISRRLGSRLLRFVIDAKDYEPDLACVARILRDAAPALKAAGITLGIENHDRFPCSTLRRLVDELALEHVGVCLDTANSLGAGEGIGEALAQLAPVCVNLHVKHFSIVRLPYLMGFTVSGRPLGQGMLPLARVLSTVATHRPTATAVIETWPPPETDPHATLVKEERWAIESIHVLRSALQESKTLSFPGTPSLFHP
;
A
#
# COMPACT_ATOMS: atom_id res chain seq x y z
N MET A 1 -11.45 7.17 -5.65
CA MET A 1 -10.30 6.71 -4.83
C MET A 1 -10.02 7.75 -3.77
N GLU A 2 -9.52 7.32 -2.61
CA GLU A 2 -9.04 8.20 -1.53
C GLU A 2 -7.53 8.13 -1.43
N ILE A 3 -6.92 9.19 -0.87
CA ILE A 3 -5.49 9.24 -0.62
C ILE A 3 -5.18 8.62 0.74
N GLY A 4 -4.16 7.77 0.81
CA GLY A 4 -3.60 7.23 2.03
C GLY A 4 -2.09 7.42 2.12
N ILE A 5 -1.53 7.21 3.31
CA ILE A 5 -0.10 7.17 3.54
C ILE A 5 0.28 5.97 4.40
N SER A 6 1.31 5.24 3.98
CA SER A 6 1.82 4.06 4.69
C SER A 6 2.93 4.41 5.67
N SER A 7 3.11 3.57 6.68
CA SER A 7 4.32 3.58 7.53
C SER A 7 5.60 3.36 6.71
N PHE A 8 5.51 2.76 5.52
CA PHE A 8 6.63 2.64 4.59
C PHE A 8 7.02 3.95 3.88
N ALA A 9 6.23 5.02 4.03
CA ALA A 9 6.70 6.36 3.66
C ALA A 9 7.74 6.92 4.64
N PHE A 10 7.95 6.23 5.79
CA PHE A 10 8.83 6.62 6.90
C PHE A 10 9.76 5.48 7.34
N GLY A 11 10.32 4.75 6.37
CA GLY A 11 11.18 3.58 6.63
C GLY A 11 12.42 3.94 7.46
N TRP A 12 13.05 5.09 7.21
CA TRP A 12 14.20 5.57 7.98
C TRP A 12 13.81 6.10 9.35
N ALA A 13 12.67 6.76 9.47
CA ALA A 13 12.17 7.25 10.75
C ALA A 13 11.72 6.10 11.66
N VAL A 14 11.09 5.07 11.14
CA VAL A 14 10.79 3.82 11.86
C VAL A 14 12.06 3.08 12.25
N GLY A 15 13.05 3.10 11.36
CA GLY A 15 14.29 2.36 11.47
C GLY A 15 14.31 1.10 10.62
N THR A 16 15.50 0.70 10.22
CA THR A 16 15.73 -0.50 9.43
C THR A 16 16.53 -1.54 10.25
N PRO A 17 16.58 -2.81 9.82
CA PRO A 17 17.45 -3.80 10.49
C PRO A 17 18.91 -3.40 10.56
N LEU A 18 19.37 -2.53 9.66
CA LEU A 18 20.77 -2.08 9.57
C LEU A 18 21.02 -0.75 10.27
N GLN A 19 19.98 0.06 10.49
CA GLN A 19 20.12 1.40 11.05
C GLN A 19 18.94 1.77 11.94
N ARG A 20 19.22 2.06 13.21
CA ARG A 20 18.22 2.61 14.12
C ARG A 20 17.95 4.08 13.78
N SER A 21 16.70 4.49 13.88
CA SER A 21 16.34 5.90 13.73
C SER A 21 16.93 6.74 14.88
N PRO A 22 17.47 7.93 14.59
CA PRO A 22 17.86 8.88 15.64
C PRO A 22 16.66 9.50 16.36
N ARG A 23 15.44 9.38 15.79
CA ARG A 23 14.17 9.78 16.42
C ARG A 23 13.21 8.60 16.40
N PRO A 24 12.70 8.14 17.54
CA PRO A 24 11.68 7.09 17.55
C PRO A 24 10.44 7.53 16.77
N PHE A 25 9.99 6.67 15.84
CA PHE A 25 8.76 6.88 15.07
C PHE A 25 7.83 5.70 15.32
N GLY A 26 6.68 5.94 15.92
CA GLY A 26 5.70 4.93 16.26
C GLY A 26 4.33 5.20 15.62
N THR A 27 3.36 4.37 15.97
CA THR A 27 1.99 4.43 15.42
C THR A 27 1.33 5.80 15.62
N GLY A 28 1.55 6.44 16.79
CA GLY A 28 1.08 7.78 17.08
C GLY A 28 1.64 8.85 16.15
N HIS A 29 2.92 8.74 15.79
CA HIS A 29 3.58 9.71 14.90
C HIS A 29 3.01 9.67 13.48
N LEU A 30 2.71 8.46 12.95
CA LEU A 30 2.07 8.34 11.64
C LEU A 30 0.67 8.98 11.64
N LEU A 31 -0.10 8.76 12.70
CA LEU A 31 -1.42 9.38 12.84
C LEU A 31 -1.31 10.91 12.95
N ASP A 32 -0.40 11.44 13.77
CA ASP A 32 -0.20 12.88 13.91
C ASP A 32 0.24 13.53 12.59
N PHE A 33 1.12 12.87 11.84
CA PHE A 33 1.50 13.32 10.50
C PHE A 33 0.30 13.36 9.55
N ALA A 34 -0.51 12.31 9.52
CA ALA A 34 -1.69 12.27 8.66
C ALA A 34 -2.70 13.36 9.00
N ILE A 35 -2.92 13.64 10.28
CA ILE A 35 -3.77 14.73 10.76
C ILE A 35 -3.21 16.08 10.27
N ALA A 36 -1.92 16.33 10.49
CA ALA A 36 -1.25 17.58 10.08
C ALA A 36 -1.33 17.80 8.56
N GLN A 37 -1.17 16.73 7.77
CA GLN A 37 -1.22 16.78 6.31
C GLN A 37 -2.64 16.58 5.74
N ARG A 38 -3.66 16.42 6.58
CA ARG A 38 -5.05 16.17 6.17
C ARG A 38 -5.18 14.98 5.23
N VAL A 39 -4.48 13.88 5.54
CA VAL A 39 -4.58 12.62 4.83
C VAL A 39 -5.64 11.75 5.52
N PRO A 40 -6.71 11.36 4.81
CA PRO A 40 -7.85 10.68 5.45
C PRO A 40 -7.59 9.21 5.81
N VAL A 41 -6.54 8.58 5.26
CA VAL A 41 -6.24 7.17 5.49
C VAL A 41 -4.78 6.99 5.85
N ILE A 42 -4.52 6.21 6.91
CA ILE A 42 -3.18 5.70 7.24
C ILE A 42 -3.15 4.19 7.09
N GLN A 43 -2.03 3.65 6.61
CA GLN A 43 -1.82 2.22 6.53
C GLN A 43 -0.58 1.81 7.32
N PHE A 44 -0.73 0.89 8.26
CA PHE A 44 0.38 0.32 9.00
C PHE A 44 0.91 -0.91 8.25
N GLY A 45 2.17 -0.86 7.83
CA GLY A 45 2.89 -2.00 7.28
C GLY A 45 3.61 -2.83 8.34
N ASP A 46 4.28 -3.88 7.89
CA ASP A 46 5.05 -4.77 8.76
C ASP A 46 6.34 -4.13 9.32
N ASN A 47 6.76 -2.97 8.81
CA ASN A 47 7.83 -2.17 9.41
C ASN A 47 7.41 -1.49 10.72
N LEU A 48 6.10 -1.32 10.94
CA LEU A 48 5.54 -0.79 12.19
C LEU A 48 4.43 -1.75 12.67
N PRO A 49 4.83 -2.96 13.15
CA PRO A 49 3.92 -4.07 13.34
C PRO A 49 2.93 -3.84 14.49
N LEU A 50 1.64 -3.97 14.20
CA LEU A 50 0.57 -3.75 15.18
C LEU A 50 0.41 -4.89 16.20
N HIS A 51 0.87 -6.09 15.86
CA HIS A 51 0.71 -7.27 16.74
C HIS A 51 1.61 -7.24 17.98
N VAL A 52 2.58 -6.32 18.04
CA VAL A 52 3.42 -6.11 19.23
C VAL A 52 2.81 -5.14 20.24
N LEU A 53 1.77 -4.40 19.85
CA LEU A 53 1.07 -3.49 20.72
C LEU A 53 0.15 -4.24 21.67
N LYS A 54 -0.03 -3.68 22.87
CA LYS A 54 -1.02 -4.14 23.83
C LYS A 54 -2.43 -3.72 23.39
N ASP A 55 -3.42 -4.35 23.95
CA ASP A 55 -4.81 -4.11 23.64
C ASP A 55 -5.26 -2.68 23.93
N ASP A 56 -4.80 -2.11 25.04
CA ASP A 56 -5.08 -0.71 25.43
C ASP A 56 -4.42 0.31 24.48
N GLU A 57 -3.22 0.00 23.97
CA GLU A 57 -2.53 0.83 22.97
C GLU A 57 -3.29 0.81 21.63
N LEU A 58 -3.79 -0.35 21.20
CA LEU A 58 -4.63 -0.48 20.00
C LEU A 58 -5.95 0.28 20.15
N ASP A 59 -6.62 0.18 21.31
CA ASP A 59 -7.86 0.89 21.61
C ASP A 59 -7.64 2.41 21.62
N GLY A 60 -6.56 2.87 22.24
CA GLY A 60 -6.16 4.27 22.25
C GLY A 60 -5.91 4.81 20.84
N LEU A 61 -5.23 4.04 20.00
CA LEU A 61 -4.99 4.40 18.59
C LEU A 61 -6.31 4.49 17.82
N ALA A 62 -7.21 3.52 17.98
CA ALA A 62 -8.52 3.51 17.33
C ALA A 62 -9.39 4.72 17.70
N ILE A 63 -9.40 5.06 18.99
CA ILE A 63 -10.16 6.24 19.50
C ILE A 63 -9.59 7.52 18.89
N ARG A 64 -8.27 7.71 18.94
CA ARG A 64 -7.61 8.91 18.38
C ARG A 64 -7.86 9.06 16.89
N ALA A 65 -7.70 7.99 16.11
CA ALA A 65 -7.91 8.01 14.66
C ALA A 65 -9.37 8.36 14.32
N ARG A 66 -10.34 7.73 15.00
CA ARG A 66 -11.77 8.01 14.82
C ARG A 66 -12.12 9.45 15.18
N THR A 67 -11.59 9.99 16.29
CA THR A 67 -11.81 11.38 16.72
C THR A 67 -11.26 12.37 15.69
N ALA A 68 -10.14 12.03 15.05
CA ALA A 68 -9.51 12.84 14.02
C ALA A 68 -10.14 12.65 12.60
N GLY A 69 -11.08 11.71 12.44
CA GLY A 69 -11.66 11.38 11.13
C GLY A 69 -10.67 10.69 10.19
N VAL A 70 -9.65 10.00 10.73
CA VAL A 70 -8.64 9.27 9.94
C VAL A 70 -8.97 7.78 9.99
N ALA A 71 -9.14 7.16 8.83
CA ALA A 71 -9.33 5.71 8.71
C ALA A 71 -7.98 4.99 8.85
N ILE A 72 -8.02 3.80 9.47
CA ILE A 72 -6.85 2.93 9.61
C ILE A 72 -7.01 1.75 8.66
N GLU A 73 -5.99 1.48 7.86
CA GLU A 73 -5.77 0.23 7.15
C GLU A 73 -4.61 -0.52 7.82
N THR A 74 -4.74 -1.83 7.91
CA THR A 74 -3.74 -2.68 8.58
C THR A 74 -2.92 -3.47 7.57
N GLY A 75 -1.69 -3.80 7.92
CA GLY A 75 -0.82 -4.59 7.07
C GLY A 75 0.13 -5.48 7.85
N ALA A 76 0.46 -6.63 7.25
CA ALA A 76 1.34 -7.63 7.82
C ALA A 76 2.15 -8.36 6.76
N ARG A 77 3.12 -9.14 7.20
CA ARG A 77 3.97 -10.01 6.38
C ARG A 77 4.06 -11.40 7.01
N GLY A 78 4.16 -12.44 6.16
CA GLY A 78 4.22 -13.83 6.60
C GLY A 78 2.83 -14.43 6.80
N LEU A 79 2.20 -14.86 5.71
CA LEU A 79 0.83 -15.34 5.65
C LEU A 79 0.71 -16.75 6.25
N THR A 80 0.75 -16.85 7.59
CA THR A 80 0.40 -18.07 8.33
C THR A 80 -1.03 -17.99 8.86
N PRO A 81 -1.72 -19.12 9.10
CA PRO A 81 -3.08 -19.11 9.65
C PRO A 81 -3.20 -18.32 10.95
N ALA A 82 -2.28 -18.54 11.88
CA ALA A 82 -2.29 -17.87 13.19
C ALA A 82 -2.05 -16.36 13.07
N HIS A 83 -1.11 -15.94 12.20
CA HIS A 83 -0.80 -14.53 12.00
C HIS A 83 -1.94 -13.80 11.30
N LEU A 84 -2.55 -14.43 10.29
CA LEU A 84 -3.73 -13.87 9.62
C LEU A 84 -4.91 -13.71 10.59
N ALA A 85 -5.20 -14.72 11.42
CA ALA A 85 -6.25 -14.65 12.43
C ALA A 85 -6.00 -13.50 13.42
N ARG A 86 -4.76 -13.35 13.92
CA ARG A 86 -4.37 -12.24 14.81
C ARG A 86 -4.60 -10.89 14.15
N TYR A 87 -4.27 -10.73 12.86
CA TYR A 87 -4.47 -9.47 12.16
C TYR A 87 -5.92 -9.19 11.79
N ILE A 88 -6.75 -10.21 11.59
CA ILE A 88 -8.21 -10.02 11.47
C ILE A 88 -8.77 -9.43 12.79
N ASP A 89 -8.35 -9.94 13.94
CA ASP A 89 -8.76 -9.41 15.24
C ASP A 89 -8.28 -7.97 15.47
N ILE A 90 -7.01 -7.67 15.16
CA ILE A 90 -6.46 -6.31 15.23
C ILE A 90 -7.22 -5.37 14.31
N SER A 91 -7.47 -5.77 13.06
CA SER A 91 -8.22 -4.97 12.10
C SER A 91 -9.63 -4.65 12.58
N ARG A 92 -10.33 -5.65 13.13
CA ARG A 92 -11.66 -5.46 13.73
C ARG A 92 -11.63 -4.47 14.89
N ARG A 93 -10.63 -4.57 15.79
CA ARG A 93 -10.45 -3.66 16.93
C ARG A 93 -10.20 -2.22 16.50
N LEU A 94 -9.38 -2.03 15.46
CA LEU A 94 -9.07 -0.73 14.89
C LEU A 94 -10.16 -0.16 13.97
N GLY A 95 -11.20 -0.94 13.65
CA GLY A 95 -12.23 -0.56 12.68
C GLY A 95 -11.73 -0.54 11.24
N SER A 96 -10.64 -1.22 10.96
CA SER A 96 -10.08 -1.35 9.60
C SER A 96 -10.96 -2.22 8.72
N ARG A 97 -11.21 -1.77 7.50
CA ARG A 97 -11.93 -2.54 6.48
C ARG A 97 -11.00 -3.17 5.45
N LEU A 98 -9.73 -2.82 5.50
CA LEU A 98 -8.69 -3.36 4.63
C LEU A 98 -7.54 -3.94 5.47
N LEU A 99 -7.15 -5.16 5.12
CA LEU A 99 -5.96 -5.84 5.62
C LEU A 99 -5.06 -6.17 4.44
N ARG A 100 -3.91 -5.50 4.34
CA ARG A 100 -2.88 -5.81 3.34
C ARG A 100 -1.98 -6.92 3.89
N PHE A 101 -1.61 -7.90 3.06
CA PHE A 101 -0.73 -8.98 3.48
C PHE A 101 0.32 -9.34 2.43
N VAL A 102 1.60 -9.35 2.83
CA VAL A 102 2.67 -9.98 2.05
C VAL A 102 2.74 -11.46 2.43
N ILE A 103 2.76 -12.33 1.41
CA ILE A 103 2.74 -13.79 1.62
C ILE A 103 3.98 -14.25 2.40
N ASP A 104 5.15 -13.83 1.92
CA ASP A 104 6.44 -14.31 2.41
C ASP A 104 6.91 -13.56 3.66
N ALA A 105 7.74 -14.22 4.45
CA ALA A 105 8.53 -13.63 5.51
C ALA A 105 9.92 -14.25 5.52
N LYS A 106 10.80 -13.77 6.40
CA LYS A 106 12.10 -14.40 6.61
C LYS A 106 11.87 -15.87 6.98
N ASP A 107 12.51 -16.77 6.26
CA ASP A 107 12.47 -18.23 6.46
C ASP A 107 11.06 -18.85 6.30
N TYR A 108 10.13 -18.14 5.62
CA TYR A 108 8.78 -18.63 5.35
C TYR A 108 8.31 -18.23 3.94
N GLU A 109 8.29 -19.20 3.03
CA GLU A 109 7.89 -19.05 1.64
C GLU A 109 6.90 -20.18 1.27
N PRO A 110 5.61 -20.04 1.63
CA PRO A 110 4.61 -21.08 1.35
C PRO A 110 4.37 -21.22 -0.15
N ASP A 111 4.07 -22.45 -0.60
CA ASP A 111 3.59 -22.67 -1.95
C ASP A 111 2.16 -22.14 -2.17
N LEU A 112 1.76 -22.05 -3.44
CA LEU A 112 0.44 -21.50 -3.80
C LEU A 112 -0.72 -22.36 -3.27
N ALA A 113 -0.55 -23.66 -3.14
CA ALA A 113 -1.58 -24.54 -2.60
C ALA A 113 -1.80 -24.27 -1.10
N CYS A 114 -0.71 -24.04 -0.37
CA CYS A 114 -0.77 -23.63 1.03
C CYS A 114 -1.44 -22.24 1.16
N VAL A 115 -1.03 -21.27 0.35
CA VAL A 115 -1.66 -19.94 0.32
C VAL A 115 -3.16 -20.04 0.04
N ALA A 116 -3.56 -20.78 -0.98
CA ALA A 116 -4.97 -20.96 -1.35
C ALA A 116 -5.78 -21.57 -0.21
N ARG A 117 -5.24 -22.57 0.50
CA ARG A 117 -5.88 -23.18 1.67
C ARG A 117 -6.05 -22.15 2.80
N ILE A 118 -5.00 -21.40 3.15
CA ILE A 118 -5.06 -20.39 4.21
C ILE A 118 -6.15 -19.35 3.90
N LEU A 119 -6.23 -18.89 2.64
CA LEU A 119 -7.22 -17.90 2.22
C LEU A 119 -8.66 -18.45 2.29
N ARG A 120 -8.89 -19.70 1.85
CA ARG A 120 -10.21 -20.35 1.97
C ARG A 120 -10.64 -20.50 3.42
N ASP A 121 -9.72 -20.96 4.27
CA ASP A 121 -9.99 -21.19 5.70
C ASP A 121 -10.31 -19.86 6.43
N ALA A 122 -9.67 -18.75 6.03
CA ALA A 122 -9.89 -17.43 6.62
C ALA A 122 -11.13 -16.68 6.07
N ALA A 123 -11.65 -17.06 4.91
CA ALA A 123 -12.73 -16.34 4.23
C ALA A 123 -13.99 -16.10 5.09
N PRO A 124 -14.48 -17.08 5.89
CA PRO A 124 -15.62 -16.85 6.78
C PRO A 124 -15.35 -15.77 7.83
N ALA A 125 -14.14 -15.75 8.41
CA ALA A 125 -13.75 -14.76 9.42
C ALA A 125 -13.61 -13.36 8.82
N LEU A 126 -13.01 -13.23 7.63
CA LEU A 126 -12.93 -11.97 6.88
C LEU A 126 -14.34 -11.41 6.59
N LYS A 127 -15.23 -12.25 6.08
CA LYS A 127 -16.62 -11.87 5.81
C LYS A 127 -17.35 -11.41 7.08
N ALA A 128 -17.27 -12.19 8.15
CA ALA A 128 -17.90 -11.86 9.42
C ALA A 128 -17.40 -10.55 10.03
N ALA A 129 -16.11 -10.23 9.81
CA ALA A 129 -15.49 -8.98 10.25
C ALA A 129 -15.70 -7.80 9.29
N GLY A 130 -16.22 -8.02 8.08
CA GLY A 130 -16.35 -7.00 7.03
C GLY A 130 -15.01 -6.47 6.55
N ILE A 131 -13.97 -7.33 6.55
CA ILE A 131 -12.59 -6.97 6.17
C ILE A 131 -12.28 -7.55 4.80
N THR A 132 -11.77 -6.72 3.91
CA THR A 132 -11.20 -7.16 2.63
C THR A 132 -9.70 -7.38 2.81
N LEU A 133 -9.22 -8.56 2.41
CA LEU A 133 -7.81 -8.91 2.39
C LEU A 133 -7.22 -8.59 1.02
N GLY A 134 -6.17 -7.78 0.98
CA GLY A 134 -5.36 -7.52 -0.20
C GLY A 134 -4.02 -8.24 -0.13
N ILE A 135 -3.82 -9.26 -0.95
CA ILE A 135 -2.50 -9.90 -1.12
C ILE A 135 -1.63 -9.00 -1.97
N GLU A 136 -0.50 -8.56 -1.43
CA GLU A 136 0.38 -7.65 -2.16
C GLU A 136 1.25 -8.41 -3.16
N ASN A 137 1.34 -7.87 -4.39
CA ASN A 137 2.34 -8.34 -5.33
C ASN A 137 3.74 -7.97 -4.83
N HIS A 138 4.61 -8.95 -4.90
CA HIS A 138 6.00 -8.84 -4.46
C HIS A 138 6.92 -9.57 -5.47
N ASP A 139 8.20 -9.64 -5.18
CA ASP A 139 9.27 -10.11 -6.08
C ASP A 139 9.26 -11.61 -6.41
N ARG A 140 8.58 -12.47 -5.62
CA ARG A 140 8.59 -13.93 -5.86
C ARG A 140 7.56 -14.40 -6.89
N PHE A 141 6.35 -13.86 -6.86
CA PHE A 141 5.27 -14.33 -7.72
C PHE A 141 5.01 -13.36 -8.89
N PRO A 142 5.01 -13.86 -10.14
CA PRO A 142 4.50 -13.12 -11.28
C PRO A 142 3.06 -12.64 -11.05
N CYS A 143 2.73 -11.46 -11.58
CA CYS A 143 1.38 -10.88 -11.47
C CYS A 143 0.30 -11.81 -12.00
N SER A 144 0.57 -12.52 -13.09
CA SER A 144 -0.35 -13.53 -13.68
C SER A 144 -0.64 -14.69 -12.71
N THR A 145 0.30 -15.05 -11.85
CA THR A 145 0.12 -16.09 -10.83
C THR A 145 -0.80 -15.62 -9.72
N LEU A 146 -0.62 -14.39 -9.21
CA LEU A 146 -1.50 -13.79 -8.21
C LEU A 146 -2.91 -13.55 -8.77
N ARG A 147 -3.00 -13.12 -10.02
CA ARG A 147 -4.28 -12.97 -10.72
C ARG A 147 -5.03 -14.28 -10.77
N ARG A 148 -4.40 -15.35 -11.24
CA ARG A 148 -5.00 -16.68 -11.32
C ARG A 148 -5.41 -17.18 -9.94
N LEU A 149 -4.59 -17.01 -8.90
CA LEU A 149 -4.92 -17.39 -7.54
C LEU A 149 -6.23 -16.73 -7.07
N VAL A 150 -6.38 -15.42 -7.27
CA VAL A 150 -7.60 -14.70 -6.85
C VAL A 150 -8.82 -15.12 -7.66
N ASP A 151 -8.67 -15.28 -8.99
CA ASP A 151 -9.77 -15.72 -9.87
C ASP A 151 -10.24 -17.15 -9.53
N GLU A 152 -9.32 -18.10 -9.29
CA GLU A 152 -9.65 -19.49 -8.93
C GLU A 152 -10.27 -19.60 -7.54
N LEU A 153 -9.88 -18.75 -6.61
CA LEU A 153 -10.48 -18.73 -5.28
C LEU A 153 -11.88 -18.12 -5.30
N ALA A 154 -12.11 -17.11 -6.12
CA ALA A 154 -13.37 -16.39 -6.27
C ALA A 154 -13.99 -15.96 -4.91
N LEU A 155 -13.14 -15.55 -3.95
CA LEU A 155 -13.55 -15.13 -2.62
C LEU A 155 -13.92 -13.63 -2.60
N GLU A 156 -15.12 -13.30 -2.16
CA GLU A 156 -15.68 -11.93 -2.16
C GLU A 156 -14.78 -10.92 -1.42
N HIS A 157 -14.14 -11.34 -0.34
CA HIS A 157 -13.33 -10.49 0.53
C HIS A 157 -11.81 -10.67 0.33
N VAL A 158 -11.38 -11.18 -0.82
CA VAL A 158 -9.96 -11.37 -1.16
C VAL A 158 -9.67 -10.76 -2.51
N GLY A 159 -8.63 -9.96 -2.57
CA GLY A 159 -8.13 -9.34 -3.80
C GLY A 159 -6.63 -9.08 -3.71
N VAL A 160 -6.13 -8.18 -4.53
CA VAL A 160 -4.71 -7.82 -4.58
C VAL A 160 -4.52 -6.39 -4.07
N CYS A 161 -3.54 -6.19 -3.21
CA CYS A 161 -2.92 -4.89 -3.01
C CYS A 161 -1.89 -4.70 -4.13
N LEU A 162 -2.23 -3.88 -5.12
CA LEU A 162 -1.36 -3.63 -6.26
C LEU A 162 -0.27 -2.63 -5.87
N ASP A 163 0.96 -3.08 -5.79
CA ASP A 163 2.13 -2.24 -5.63
C ASP A 163 2.77 -1.92 -6.99
N THR A 164 3.06 -0.66 -7.23
CA THR A 164 3.50 -0.16 -8.53
C THR A 164 4.99 -0.42 -8.84
N ALA A 165 5.75 -0.92 -7.87
CA ALA A 165 7.20 -1.12 -8.00
C ALA A 165 7.66 -2.56 -7.70
N ASN A 166 7.00 -3.26 -6.77
CA ASN A 166 7.50 -4.55 -6.27
C ASN A 166 7.67 -5.61 -7.36
N SER A 167 6.79 -5.64 -8.37
CA SER A 167 6.89 -6.59 -9.48
C SER A 167 8.14 -6.40 -10.37
N LEU A 168 8.87 -5.28 -10.24
CA LEU A 168 10.18 -5.14 -10.87
C LEU A 168 11.16 -6.22 -10.40
N GLY A 169 11.05 -6.67 -9.15
CA GLY A 169 11.83 -7.79 -8.60
C GLY A 169 11.50 -9.12 -9.26
N ALA A 170 10.28 -9.31 -9.75
CA ALA A 170 9.86 -10.47 -10.56
C ALA A 170 10.14 -10.30 -12.07
N GLY A 171 10.80 -9.20 -12.48
CA GLY A 171 11.09 -8.90 -13.87
C GLY A 171 9.91 -8.32 -14.66
N GLU A 172 8.85 -7.89 -14.00
CA GLU A 172 7.64 -7.35 -14.63
C GLU A 172 7.53 -5.83 -14.46
N GLY A 173 7.20 -5.13 -15.52
CA GLY A 173 6.97 -3.70 -15.50
C GLY A 173 5.54 -3.33 -15.08
N ILE A 174 5.32 -2.04 -14.80
CA ILE A 174 4.00 -1.53 -14.36
C ILE A 174 2.88 -1.81 -15.39
N GLY A 175 3.19 -1.87 -16.67
CA GLY A 175 2.20 -2.19 -17.71
C GLY A 175 1.63 -3.59 -17.53
N GLU A 176 2.47 -4.57 -17.26
CA GLU A 176 2.08 -5.97 -16.97
C GLU A 176 1.32 -6.05 -15.65
N ALA A 177 1.86 -5.46 -14.58
CA ALA A 177 1.20 -5.44 -13.28
C ALA A 177 -0.23 -4.86 -13.36
N LEU A 178 -0.44 -3.75 -14.07
CA LEU A 178 -1.76 -3.17 -14.28
C LEU A 178 -2.68 -4.09 -15.08
N ALA A 179 -2.20 -4.68 -16.17
CA ALA A 179 -3.02 -5.56 -17.01
C ALA A 179 -3.53 -6.78 -16.23
N GLN A 180 -2.68 -7.36 -15.40
CA GLN A 180 -3.03 -8.55 -14.62
C GLN A 180 -3.82 -8.22 -13.35
N LEU A 181 -3.41 -7.21 -12.59
CA LEU A 181 -3.86 -7.03 -11.22
C LEU A 181 -4.93 -5.95 -11.03
N ALA A 182 -5.07 -4.96 -11.93
CA ALA A 182 -6.08 -3.91 -11.76
C ALA A 182 -7.53 -4.45 -11.64
N PRO A 183 -7.95 -5.50 -12.39
CA PRO A 183 -9.29 -6.07 -12.26
C PRO A 183 -9.61 -6.65 -10.88
N VAL A 184 -8.60 -7.11 -10.15
CA VAL A 184 -8.72 -7.72 -8.81
C VAL A 184 -8.12 -6.86 -7.70
N CYS A 185 -7.77 -5.61 -8.03
CA CYS A 185 -7.17 -4.67 -7.10
C CYS A 185 -8.18 -4.23 -6.03
N VAL A 186 -7.82 -4.30 -4.76
CA VAL A 186 -8.63 -3.80 -3.63
C VAL A 186 -7.95 -2.65 -2.90
N ASN A 187 -6.65 -2.48 -3.08
CA ASN A 187 -5.82 -1.41 -2.53
C ASN A 187 -4.66 -1.13 -3.49
N LEU A 188 -4.20 0.10 -3.58
CA LEU A 188 -3.12 0.51 -4.47
C LEU A 188 -1.99 1.14 -3.68
N HIS A 189 -0.79 0.57 -3.73
CA HIS A 189 0.44 1.18 -3.26
C HIS A 189 1.10 1.98 -4.38
N VAL A 190 1.25 3.27 -4.16
CA VAL A 190 1.83 4.18 -5.14
C VAL A 190 3.27 4.47 -4.75
N LYS A 191 4.18 3.76 -5.40
CA LYS A 191 5.64 3.94 -5.27
C LYS A 191 6.20 4.51 -6.57
N HIS A 192 6.91 5.63 -6.47
CA HIS A 192 7.56 6.25 -7.63
C HIS A 192 9.05 5.94 -7.64
N PHE A 193 9.57 5.64 -8.81
CA PHE A 193 10.97 5.25 -8.99
C PHE A 193 11.54 5.78 -10.30
N SER A 194 12.86 5.72 -10.43
CA SER A 194 13.57 5.87 -11.68
C SER A 194 14.55 4.71 -11.87
N ILE A 195 14.75 4.32 -13.13
CA ILE A 195 15.79 3.38 -13.53
C ILE A 195 16.95 4.22 -14.07
N VAL A 196 18.08 4.16 -13.39
CA VAL A 196 19.25 4.99 -13.67
C VAL A 196 20.40 4.12 -14.16
N ARG A 197 21.00 4.51 -15.29
CA ARG A 197 22.19 3.82 -15.81
C ARG A 197 23.38 4.03 -14.86
N LEU A 198 24.13 2.97 -14.63
CA LEU A 198 25.39 3.06 -13.90
C LEU A 198 26.41 3.90 -14.69
N PRO A 199 27.18 4.79 -14.04
CA PRO A 199 28.09 5.69 -14.74
C PRO A 199 29.33 5.00 -15.34
N TYR A 200 29.60 3.77 -14.93
CA TYR A 200 30.86 3.05 -15.24
C TYR A 200 30.64 1.73 -16.01
N LEU A 201 29.41 1.22 -16.09
CA LEU A 201 29.07 -0.04 -16.78
C LEU A 201 27.71 0.08 -17.47
N MET A 202 27.35 -0.99 -18.26
CA MET A 202 26.08 -1.03 -18.99
C MET A 202 24.86 -1.41 -18.12
N GLY A 203 25.03 -1.52 -16.82
CA GLY A 203 23.96 -1.87 -15.87
C GLY A 203 23.04 -0.70 -15.50
N PHE A 204 22.02 -1.03 -14.72
CA PHE A 204 21.04 -0.07 -14.19
C PHE A 204 20.80 -0.31 -12.71
N THR A 205 20.38 0.73 -12.01
CA THR A 205 19.81 0.66 -10.66
C THR A 205 18.41 1.22 -10.65
N VAL A 206 17.54 0.62 -9.84
CA VAL A 206 16.22 1.18 -9.52
C VAL A 206 16.36 2.00 -8.24
N SER A 207 15.91 3.25 -8.28
CA SER A 207 16.00 4.17 -7.13
C SER A 207 14.64 4.83 -6.90
N GLY A 208 14.22 4.91 -5.63
CA GLY A 208 13.03 5.64 -5.23
C GLY A 208 13.05 7.10 -5.67
N ARG A 209 11.86 7.66 -5.90
CA ARG A 209 11.63 9.09 -6.20
C ARG A 209 10.35 9.54 -5.51
N PRO A 210 10.23 10.82 -5.14
CA PRO A 210 8.94 11.35 -4.74
C PRO A 210 7.97 11.31 -5.94
N LEU A 211 6.67 11.24 -5.70
CA LEU A 211 5.69 11.23 -6.77
C LEU A 211 5.87 12.44 -7.71
N GLY A 212 5.66 12.23 -8.99
CA GLY A 212 5.85 13.24 -10.02
C GLY A 212 7.29 13.39 -10.55
N GLN A 213 8.29 12.81 -9.88
CA GLN A 213 9.71 12.98 -10.25
C GLN A 213 10.38 11.69 -10.75
N GLY A 214 9.62 10.66 -11.08
CA GLY A 214 10.13 9.37 -11.56
C GLY A 214 9.43 8.93 -12.85
N MET A 215 9.49 7.62 -13.11
CA MET A 215 9.04 7.02 -14.36
C MET A 215 7.63 6.42 -14.30
N LEU A 216 6.97 6.40 -13.13
CA LEU A 216 5.63 5.84 -12.99
C LEU A 216 4.62 6.71 -13.77
N PRO A 217 3.84 6.15 -14.70
CA PRO A 217 2.77 6.87 -15.41
C PRO A 217 1.53 7.02 -14.51
N LEU A 218 1.64 7.90 -13.49
CA LEU A 218 0.69 8.00 -12.38
C LEU A 218 -0.76 8.14 -12.83
N ALA A 219 -1.05 9.03 -13.79
CA ALA A 219 -2.40 9.24 -14.30
C ALA A 219 -3.01 7.95 -14.90
N ARG A 220 -2.21 7.19 -15.66
CA ARG A 220 -2.62 5.89 -16.22
C ARG A 220 -2.87 4.86 -15.11
N VAL A 221 -1.99 4.80 -14.10
CA VAL A 221 -2.16 3.88 -12.96
C VAL A 221 -3.48 4.15 -12.26
N LEU A 222 -3.71 5.40 -11.88
CA LEU A 222 -4.91 5.81 -11.15
C LEU A 222 -6.19 5.56 -11.97
N SER A 223 -6.20 5.95 -13.26
CA SER A 223 -7.37 5.75 -14.13
C SER A 223 -7.68 4.28 -14.35
N THR A 224 -6.64 3.45 -14.58
CA THR A 224 -6.83 2.01 -14.80
C THR A 224 -7.40 1.33 -13.56
N VAL A 225 -6.85 1.60 -12.36
CA VAL A 225 -7.37 1.04 -11.11
C VAL A 225 -8.77 1.57 -10.81
N ALA A 226 -9.01 2.88 -11.00
CA ALA A 226 -10.33 3.49 -10.74
C ALA A 226 -11.45 2.91 -11.62
N THR A 227 -11.16 2.45 -12.83
CA THR A 227 -12.11 1.78 -13.72
C THR A 227 -12.67 0.50 -13.09
N HIS A 228 -11.85 -0.26 -12.37
CA HIS A 228 -12.25 -1.52 -11.74
C HIS A 228 -12.66 -1.33 -10.27
N ARG A 229 -11.98 -0.45 -9.54
CA ARG A 229 -12.23 -0.21 -8.12
C ARG A 229 -12.14 1.28 -7.78
N PRO A 230 -13.19 2.06 -8.05
CA PRO A 230 -13.19 3.51 -7.79
C PRO A 230 -13.09 3.87 -6.30
N THR A 231 -13.38 2.93 -5.40
CA THR A 231 -13.32 3.09 -3.94
C THR A 231 -12.00 2.64 -3.31
N ALA A 232 -11.06 2.10 -4.09
CA ALA A 232 -9.75 1.72 -3.55
C ALA A 232 -9.01 2.93 -2.98
N THR A 233 -8.25 2.71 -1.92
CA THR A 233 -7.30 3.71 -1.39
C THR A 233 -6.03 3.66 -2.21
N ALA A 234 -5.52 4.84 -2.59
CA ALA A 234 -4.20 5.02 -3.16
C ALA A 234 -3.23 5.44 -2.05
N VAL A 235 -2.40 4.51 -1.62
CA VAL A 235 -1.52 4.65 -0.46
C VAL A 235 -0.10 4.99 -0.92
N ILE A 236 0.42 6.10 -0.41
CA ILE A 236 1.79 6.55 -0.70
C ILE A 236 2.78 5.70 0.08
N GLU A 237 3.77 5.17 -0.63
CA GLU A 237 4.99 4.59 -0.08
C GLU A 237 6.22 5.18 -0.78
N THR A 238 7.28 5.41 -0.02
CA THR A 238 8.53 5.98 -0.56
C THR A 238 9.74 5.22 0.02
N TRP A 239 10.83 5.18 -0.73
CA TRP A 239 12.10 4.64 -0.24
C TRP A 239 13.26 5.57 -0.68
N PRO A 240 13.39 6.74 -0.07
CA PRO A 240 14.46 7.67 -0.41
C PRO A 240 15.83 7.03 -0.14
N PRO A 241 16.81 7.17 -1.05
CA PRO A 241 18.18 6.83 -0.74
C PRO A 241 18.67 7.62 0.48
N PRO A 242 19.46 7.01 1.38
CA PRO A 242 19.96 7.71 2.55
C PRO A 242 20.92 8.84 2.17
N GLU A 243 20.97 9.86 3.00
CA GLU A 243 22.01 10.88 3.01
C GLU A 243 23.17 10.44 3.92
N THR A 244 24.30 11.13 3.82
CA THR A 244 25.44 10.88 4.71
C THR A 244 25.09 11.13 6.18
N ASP A 245 24.29 12.16 6.43
CA ASP A 245 23.76 12.47 7.76
C ASP A 245 22.38 11.79 7.95
N PRO A 246 22.21 10.96 8.98
CA PRO A 246 20.92 10.34 9.30
C PRO A 246 19.78 11.36 9.52
N HIS A 247 20.06 12.52 10.13
CA HIS A 247 19.04 13.56 10.30
C HIS A 247 18.61 14.15 8.96
N ALA A 248 19.54 14.39 8.03
CA ALA A 248 19.24 14.85 6.67
C ALA A 248 18.39 13.80 5.92
N THR A 249 18.62 12.50 6.17
CA THR A 249 17.80 11.42 5.62
C THR A 249 16.36 11.53 6.10
N LEU A 250 16.11 11.75 7.39
CA LEU A 250 14.76 11.91 7.93
C LEU A 250 14.05 13.14 7.37
N VAL A 251 14.74 14.25 7.25
CA VAL A 251 14.20 15.49 6.64
C VAL A 251 13.82 15.25 5.18
N LYS A 252 14.65 14.53 4.44
CA LYS A 252 14.38 14.16 3.04
C LYS A 252 13.17 13.24 2.93
N GLU A 253 13.06 12.24 3.81
CA GLU A 253 11.96 11.29 3.84
C GLU A 253 10.62 12.00 4.09
N GLU A 254 10.54 12.84 5.11
CA GLU A 254 9.36 13.64 5.43
C GLU A 254 8.99 14.58 4.27
N ARG A 255 9.96 15.27 3.69
CA ARG A 255 9.74 16.13 2.52
C ARG A 255 9.16 15.33 1.34
N TRP A 256 9.69 14.14 1.04
CA TRP A 256 9.18 13.29 -0.04
C TRP A 256 7.74 12.83 0.23
N ALA A 257 7.42 12.51 1.47
CA ALA A 257 6.05 12.17 1.86
C ALA A 257 5.10 13.35 1.59
N ILE A 258 5.47 14.58 2.00
CA ILE A 258 4.66 15.79 1.79
C ILE A 258 4.50 16.11 0.29
N GLU A 259 5.59 16.12 -0.47
CA GLU A 259 5.57 16.34 -1.92
C GLU A 259 4.66 15.31 -2.62
N SER A 260 4.78 14.03 -2.24
CA SER A 260 3.97 12.95 -2.80
C SER A 260 2.49 13.10 -2.48
N ILE A 261 2.14 13.57 -1.27
CA ILE A 261 0.75 13.87 -0.89
C ILE A 261 0.16 14.95 -1.81
N HIS A 262 0.90 16.02 -2.07
CA HIS A 262 0.43 17.10 -2.94
C HIS A 262 0.18 16.60 -4.37
N VAL A 263 1.14 15.86 -4.93
CA VAL A 263 1.02 15.32 -6.30
C VAL A 263 -0.15 14.33 -6.42
N LEU A 264 -0.27 13.39 -5.48
CA LEU A 264 -1.35 12.40 -5.53
C LEU A 264 -2.73 13.05 -5.36
N ARG A 265 -2.84 14.03 -4.46
CA ARG A 265 -4.09 14.78 -4.25
C ARG A 265 -4.53 15.50 -5.52
N SER A 266 -3.62 16.19 -6.21
CA SER A 266 -3.91 16.85 -7.48
C SER A 266 -4.32 15.85 -8.57
N ALA A 267 -3.57 14.75 -8.73
CA ALA A 267 -3.88 13.72 -9.72
C ALA A 267 -5.25 13.05 -9.49
N LEU A 268 -5.64 12.82 -8.22
CA LEU A 268 -6.96 12.28 -7.89
C LEU A 268 -8.09 13.28 -8.13
N GLN A 269 -7.85 14.59 -7.99
CA GLN A 269 -8.83 15.63 -8.31
C GLN A 269 -9.03 15.73 -9.84
N GLU A 270 -7.96 15.75 -10.61
CA GLU A 270 -8.01 15.77 -12.07
C GLU A 270 -8.75 14.56 -12.64
N SER A 271 -8.52 13.37 -12.10
CA SER A 271 -9.20 12.15 -12.54
C SER A 271 -10.73 12.20 -12.32
N LYS A 272 -11.18 12.86 -11.27
CA LYS A 272 -12.62 13.08 -11.01
C LYS A 272 -13.26 14.05 -12.01
N THR A 273 -12.53 15.10 -12.40
CA THR A 273 -13.01 16.12 -13.35
C THR A 273 -13.15 15.55 -14.77
N LEU A 274 -12.24 14.67 -15.17
CA LEU A 274 -12.28 14.01 -16.49
C LEU A 274 -13.37 12.93 -16.60
N SER A 275 -13.87 12.42 -15.48
CA SER A 275 -14.96 11.41 -15.44
C SER A 275 -16.37 12.02 -15.61
N PHE A 276 -16.51 13.34 -15.73
CA PHE A 276 -17.76 14.05 -16.05
C PHE A 276 -17.60 14.93 -17.30
N PRO A 277 -17.49 14.38 -18.52
CA PRO A 277 -17.84 15.17 -19.69
C PRO A 277 -19.37 15.28 -19.68
N GLY A 278 -19.86 16.49 -19.41
CA GLY A 278 -21.27 16.82 -19.63
C GLY A 278 -21.64 16.39 -21.05
N THR A 279 -22.60 15.48 -21.16
CA THR A 279 -23.21 15.09 -22.44
C THR A 279 -23.80 16.36 -23.05
N PRO A 280 -23.33 16.86 -24.20
CA PRO A 280 -24.11 17.88 -24.92
C PRO A 280 -25.40 17.20 -25.42
N SER A 281 -26.53 17.66 -24.93
CA SER A 281 -27.83 17.34 -25.48
C SER A 281 -27.88 17.86 -26.94
N LEU A 282 -27.58 16.99 -27.89
CA LEU A 282 -27.87 17.22 -29.30
C LEU A 282 -29.19 16.54 -29.62
N PHE A 283 -30.27 17.14 -29.17
CA PHE A 283 -31.60 17.01 -29.77
C PHE A 283 -32.36 18.33 -29.57
N HIS A 284 -32.34 19.14 -30.58
CA HIS A 284 -33.46 20.06 -30.87
C HIS A 284 -34.00 19.77 -32.28
N PRO A 285 -35.30 19.92 -32.43
CA PRO A 285 -36.14 19.24 -33.41
C PRO A 285 -35.94 19.71 -34.86
#